data_8722aecceb4d9ed1283e49109d683d3f
#
_entry.id   8722aecceb4d9ed1283e49109d683d3f
#
_cell.length_a   1.000
_cell.length_b   1.000
_cell.length_c   1.000
_cell.angle_alpha   90.00
_cell.angle_beta   90.00
_cell.angle_gamma   90.00
#
_symmetry.space_group_name_H-M   'P 1'
#
loop_
_entity.id
_entity.type
_entity.pdbx_description
1 polymer ?
#
loop_
_entity_poly.entity_id
_entity_poly.type
_entity_poly.pdbx_seq_one_letter_code
_entity_poly.pdbx_strand_id
1 'polypeptide(L)'
;MAEKGNGPSGKKRETVWQAIFLDFDGVVVESAGIKTQAFRELFDSESPTLVRRILRYHERHMGVSRQVKFTHIYKSILRKPLTPADRAQLAKRFSRLVKEEVIRCPLVRGAGRFLKRWQGVADVYVVSGTPQSELRNIVSRRGLGKFFQSIFGSPRTKAEIVRKILRVKKYDPRRVVFVGDAMTDLQAAAQTSIPFVGRARQSRSFHPYRPPVVRDLDALDAWLIAAQGAGAWVPCGTSGRQ
;
A
#
# COMPACT_ATOMS: atom_id res chain seq x y z
N MET A 1 -18.48 54.06 1.18
CA MET A 1 -17.15 53.42 1.38
C MET A 1 -17.36 52.21 2.27
N ALA A 2 -17.32 51.02 1.69
CA ALA A 2 -17.51 49.77 2.40
C ALA A 2 -16.15 49.04 2.48
N GLU A 3 -15.62 48.90 3.67
CA GLU A 3 -14.41 48.17 3.96
C GLU A 3 -14.64 46.68 3.70
N LYS A 4 -13.85 46.10 2.76
CA LYS A 4 -13.77 44.68 2.56
C LYS A 4 -12.98 44.06 3.71
N GLY A 5 -13.69 43.36 4.61
CA GLY A 5 -13.09 42.56 5.65
C GLY A 5 -12.24 41.44 5.06
N ASN A 6 -10.94 41.46 5.35
CA ASN A 6 -9.96 40.43 5.04
C ASN A 6 -10.22 39.23 5.96
N GLY A 7 -10.83 38.17 5.46
CA GLY A 7 -11.03 36.93 6.20
C GLY A 7 -9.69 36.32 6.63
N PRO A 8 -9.62 35.59 7.74
CA PRO A 8 -8.37 35.08 8.27
C PRO A 8 -7.75 34.06 7.30
N SER A 9 -6.61 34.43 6.74
CA SER A 9 -5.70 33.53 6.05
C SER A 9 -5.33 32.38 7.00
N GLY A 10 -5.93 31.21 6.80
CA GLY A 10 -5.63 30.03 7.57
C GLY A 10 -4.13 29.70 7.44
N LYS A 11 -3.35 29.97 8.50
CA LYS A 11 -1.96 29.54 8.60
C LYS A 11 -1.91 28.05 8.30
N LYS A 12 -1.34 27.64 7.13
CA LYS A 12 -0.97 26.26 6.87
C LYS A 12 -0.12 25.80 8.05
N ARG A 13 -0.59 24.78 8.77
CA ARG A 13 0.21 24.15 9.83
C ARG A 13 1.51 23.71 9.18
N GLU A 14 2.63 24.28 9.58
CA GLU A 14 3.94 23.83 9.15
C GLU A 14 4.12 22.38 9.59
N THR A 15 4.13 21.46 8.64
CA THR A 15 4.48 20.06 8.86
C THR A 15 5.84 19.79 8.27
N VAL A 16 6.60 18.95 8.93
CA VAL A 16 7.87 18.43 8.39
C VAL A 16 7.61 17.54 7.18
N TRP A 17 6.47 16.84 7.15
CA TRP A 17 6.15 15.88 6.10
C TRP A 17 5.64 16.58 4.84
N GLN A 18 6.35 16.37 3.71
CA GLN A 18 5.93 16.84 2.38
C GLN A 18 4.97 15.88 1.71
N ALA A 19 5.20 14.56 1.88
CA ALA A 19 4.34 13.55 1.30
C ALA A 19 4.25 12.28 2.16
N ILE A 20 3.09 11.60 2.08
CA ILE A 20 2.80 10.33 2.73
C ILE A 20 2.36 9.34 1.64
N PHE A 21 3.14 8.29 1.43
CA PHE A 21 2.79 7.17 0.55
C PHE A 21 2.12 6.07 1.39
N LEU A 22 0.91 5.71 1.03
CA LEU A 22 0.16 4.64 1.70
C LEU A 22 0.01 3.45 0.74
N ASP A 23 0.29 2.23 1.17
CA ASP A 23 -0.37 1.08 0.53
C ASP A 23 -1.88 1.17 0.77
N PHE A 24 -2.66 0.49 -0.06
CA PHE A 24 -4.12 0.53 0.05
C PHE A 24 -4.64 -0.64 0.88
N ASP A 25 -4.28 -1.85 0.47
CA ASP A 25 -4.74 -3.09 1.06
C ASP A 25 -4.01 -3.36 2.39
N GLY A 26 -4.75 -3.53 3.47
CA GLY A 26 -4.15 -3.71 4.80
C GLY A 26 -3.62 -2.42 5.44
N VAL A 27 -3.69 -1.26 4.76
CA VAL A 27 -3.29 0.04 5.31
C VAL A 27 -4.45 1.02 5.35
N VAL A 28 -5.13 1.25 4.22
CA VAL A 28 -6.31 2.12 4.16
C VAL A 28 -7.58 1.31 4.42
N VAL A 29 -7.64 0.06 3.94
CA VAL A 29 -8.77 -0.85 4.05
C VAL A 29 -8.36 -2.21 4.61
N GLU A 30 -9.25 -2.87 5.37
CA GLU A 30 -9.02 -4.20 5.96
C GLU A 30 -9.28 -5.32 4.93
N SER A 31 -8.51 -5.38 3.85
CA SER A 31 -8.75 -6.28 2.72
C SER A 31 -7.79 -7.48 2.62
N ALA A 32 -6.81 -7.61 3.49
CA ALA A 32 -5.80 -8.68 3.41
C ALA A 32 -6.43 -10.09 3.41
N GLY A 33 -7.39 -10.36 4.29
CA GLY A 33 -8.12 -11.63 4.35
C GLY A 33 -8.96 -11.93 3.12
N ILE A 34 -9.53 -10.92 2.48
CA ILE A 34 -10.33 -11.03 1.26
C ILE A 34 -9.49 -11.62 0.12
N LYS A 35 -8.27 -11.12 -0.06
CA LYS A 35 -7.37 -11.62 -1.11
C LYS A 35 -6.90 -13.04 -0.84
N THR A 36 -6.64 -13.41 0.41
CA THR A 36 -6.29 -14.78 0.78
C THR A 36 -7.45 -15.73 0.48
N GLN A 37 -8.68 -15.36 0.82
CA GLN A 37 -9.87 -16.16 0.49
C GLN A 37 -10.06 -16.30 -1.01
N ALA A 38 -9.88 -15.22 -1.78
CA ALA A 38 -9.96 -15.28 -3.25
C ALA A 38 -8.91 -16.22 -3.88
N PHE A 39 -7.67 -16.28 -3.33
CA PHE A 39 -6.69 -17.27 -3.77
C PHE A 39 -7.15 -18.69 -3.44
N ARG A 40 -7.77 -18.93 -2.29
CA ARG A 40 -8.33 -20.24 -1.93
C ARG A 40 -9.38 -20.69 -2.95
N GLU A 41 -10.35 -19.83 -3.24
CA GLU A 41 -11.45 -20.10 -4.18
C GLU A 41 -10.97 -20.22 -5.63
N LEU A 42 -9.92 -19.50 -6.01
CA LEU A 42 -9.36 -19.56 -7.36
C LEU A 42 -8.73 -20.92 -7.68
N PHE A 43 -8.20 -21.59 -6.65
CA PHE A 43 -7.50 -22.87 -6.76
C PHE A 43 -8.19 -24.01 -5.99
N ASP A 44 -9.49 -23.91 -5.74
CA ASP A 44 -10.28 -24.90 -4.98
C ASP A 44 -10.33 -26.29 -5.62
N SER A 45 -10.15 -26.35 -6.96
CA SER A 45 -10.09 -27.61 -7.73
C SER A 45 -8.74 -28.35 -7.59
N GLU A 46 -7.70 -27.73 -7.04
CA GLU A 46 -6.41 -28.38 -6.81
C GLU A 46 -6.43 -29.16 -5.48
N SER A 47 -5.51 -30.11 -5.31
CA SER A 47 -5.44 -30.91 -4.08
C SER A 47 -5.25 -30.00 -2.82
N PRO A 48 -5.78 -30.42 -1.65
CA PRO A 48 -5.63 -29.64 -0.41
C PRO A 48 -4.18 -29.26 -0.06
N THR A 49 -3.24 -30.14 -0.44
CA THR A 49 -1.80 -29.88 -0.23
C THR A 49 -1.28 -28.77 -1.13
N LEU A 50 -1.69 -28.75 -2.41
CA LEU A 50 -1.32 -27.68 -3.34
C LEU A 50 -1.96 -26.35 -2.93
N VAL A 51 -3.23 -26.35 -2.54
CA VAL A 51 -3.91 -25.15 -2.03
C VAL A 51 -3.16 -24.58 -0.82
N ARG A 52 -2.79 -25.43 0.18
CA ARG A 52 -2.00 -24.95 1.34
C ARG A 52 -0.66 -24.34 0.91
N ARG A 53 0.04 -24.92 -0.08
CA ARG A 53 1.30 -24.37 -0.60
C ARG A 53 1.08 -23.01 -1.29
N ILE A 54 0.02 -22.89 -2.09
CA ILE A 54 -0.36 -21.63 -2.77
C ILE A 54 -0.66 -20.54 -1.75
N LEU A 55 -1.48 -20.83 -0.73
CA LEU A 55 -1.83 -19.86 0.30
C LEU A 55 -0.61 -19.41 1.10
N ARG A 56 0.26 -20.34 1.53
CA ARG A 56 1.52 -20.02 2.21
C ARG A 56 2.43 -19.14 1.35
N TYR A 57 2.51 -19.40 0.05
CA TYR A 57 3.24 -18.54 -0.87
C TYR A 57 2.59 -17.15 -0.97
N HIS A 58 1.26 -17.10 -1.12
CA HIS A 58 0.52 -15.84 -1.18
C HIS A 58 0.76 -14.95 0.07
N GLU A 59 0.68 -15.54 1.25
CA GLU A 59 0.86 -14.86 2.54
C GLU A 59 2.29 -14.33 2.73
N ARG A 60 3.30 -15.10 2.32
CA ARG A 60 4.71 -14.66 2.37
C ARG A 60 5.04 -13.55 1.38
N HIS A 61 4.22 -13.37 0.35
CA HIS A 61 4.44 -12.41 -0.74
C HIS A 61 3.31 -11.38 -0.82
N MET A 62 2.79 -10.94 0.33
CA MET A 62 1.83 -9.83 0.38
C MET A 62 2.40 -8.60 -0.33
N GLY A 63 1.55 -7.79 -0.95
CA GLY A 63 1.99 -6.62 -1.73
C GLY A 63 2.51 -6.91 -3.15
N VAL A 64 2.92 -8.16 -3.46
CA VAL A 64 3.29 -8.57 -4.84
C VAL A 64 2.05 -8.65 -5.72
N SER A 65 2.15 -8.18 -6.97
CA SER A 65 1.04 -8.20 -7.92
C SER A 65 0.56 -9.63 -8.20
N ARG A 66 -0.75 -9.79 -8.43
CA ARG A 66 -1.36 -11.11 -8.74
C ARG A 66 -0.76 -11.78 -9.97
N GLN A 67 -0.33 -10.99 -10.97
CA GLN A 67 0.26 -11.52 -12.21
C GLN A 67 1.57 -12.26 -11.92
N VAL A 68 2.44 -11.67 -11.10
CA VAL A 68 3.69 -12.29 -10.67
C VAL A 68 3.40 -13.56 -9.85
N LYS A 69 2.40 -13.51 -8.96
CA LYS A 69 2.00 -14.67 -8.16
C LYS A 69 1.48 -15.82 -9.03
N PHE A 70 0.63 -15.55 -10.02
CA PHE A 70 0.13 -16.59 -10.93
C PHE A 70 1.27 -17.27 -11.70
N THR A 71 2.23 -16.47 -12.22
CA THR A 71 3.40 -17.03 -12.89
C THR A 71 4.17 -17.98 -12.00
N HIS A 72 4.45 -17.58 -10.75
CA HIS A 72 5.17 -18.45 -9.80
C HIS A 72 4.35 -19.68 -9.41
N ILE A 73 3.06 -19.52 -9.12
CA ILE A 73 2.18 -20.63 -8.73
C ILE A 73 2.17 -21.70 -9.81
N TYR A 74 1.95 -21.32 -11.06
CA TYR A 74 1.92 -22.27 -12.18
C TYR A 74 3.28 -22.91 -12.42
N LYS A 75 4.35 -22.12 -12.49
CA LYS A 75 5.71 -22.60 -12.75
C LYS A 75 6.25 -23.48 -11.62
N SER A 76 6.14 -23.03 -10.36
CA SER A 76 6.90 -23.61 -9.24
C SER A 76 6.07 -24.49 -8.31
N ILE A 77 4.75 -24.28 -8.22
CA ILE A 77 3.87 -25.03 -7.32
C ILE A 77 3.09 -26.09 -8.09
N LEU A 78 2.38 -25.68 -9.15
CA LEU A 78 1.54 -26.57 -9.94
C LEU A 78 2.33 -27.34 -11.00
N ARG A 79 3.48 -26.79 -11.45
CA ARG A 79 4.30 -27.33 -12.55
C ARG A 79 3.49 -27.51 -13.83
N LYS A 80 2.61 -26.56 -14.13
CA LYS A 80 1.75 -26.52 -15.32
C LYS A 80 2.14 -25.31 -16.18
N PRO A 81 1.96 -25.38 -17.52
CA PRO A 81 2.09 -24.20 -18.37
C PRO A 81 1.02 -23.16 -17.99
N LEU A 82 1.33 -21.89 -18.21
CA LEU A 82 0.41 -20.77 -18.03
C LEU A 82 0.41 -19.93 -19.30
N THR A 83 -0.59 -20.12 -20.14
CA THR A 83 -0.73 -19.33 -21.36
C THR A 83 -1.13 -17.87 -21.04
N PRO A 84 -0.91 -16.93 -21.96
CA PRO A 84 -1.44 -15.55 -21.79
C PRO A 84 -2.95 -15.50 -21.59
N ALA A 85 -3.71 -16.37 -22.27
CA ALA A 85 -5.17 -16.48 -22.16
C ALA A 85 -5.59 -16.95 -20.76
N ASP A 86 -4.97 -18.03 -20.25
CA ASP A 86 -5.23 -18.55 -18.89
C ASP A 86 -4.93 -17.49 -17.83
N ARG A 87 -3.81 -16.77 -17.97
CA ARG A 87 -3.43 -15.70 -17.07
C ARG A 87 -4.47 -14.57 -17.05
N ALA A 88 -4.98 -14.19 -18.21
CA ALA A 88 -6.02 -13.17 -18.33
C ALA A 88 -7.34 -13.64 -17.67
N GLN A 89 -7.72 -14.89 -17.87
CA GLN A 89 -8.91 -15.50 -17.27
C GLN A 89 -8.79 -15.57 -15.73
N LEU A 90 -7.64 -16.04 -15.22
CA LEU A 90 -7.35 -16.05 -13.79
C LEU A 90 -7.45 -14.63 -13.18
N ALA A 91 -6.85 -13.64 -13.85
CA ALA A 91 -6.91 -12.25 -13.38
C ALA A 91 -8.36 -11.72 -13.35
N LYS A 92 -9.16 -12.03 -14.36
CA LYS A 92 -10.60 -11.66 -14.42
C LYS A 92 -11.40 -12.35 -13.33
N ARG A 93 -11.19 -13.66 -13.11
CA ARG A 93 -11.85 -14.42 -12.04
C ARG A 93 -11.47 -13.87 -10.66
N PHE A 94 -10.19 -13.64 -10.41
CA PHE A 94 -9.71 -13.03 -9.17
C PHE A 94 -10.33 -11.64 -8.92
N SER A 95 -10.38 -10.77 -9.95
CA SER A 95 -11.00 -9.46 -9.83
C SER A 95 -12.48 -9.54 -9.44
N ARG A 96 -13.22 -10.52 -9.98
CA ARG A 96 -14.64 -10.73 -9.59
C ARG A 96 -14.77 -11.12 -8.12
N LEU A 97 -13.88 -11.97 -7.61
CA LEU A 97 -13.92 -12.44 -6.22
C LEU A 97 -13.57 -11.32 -5.22
N VAL A 98 -12.70 -10.38 -5.58
CA VAL A 98 -12.18 -9.41 -4.60
C VAL A 98 -12.80 -8.03 -4.69
N LYS A 99 -13.19 -7.58 -5.88
CA LYS A 99 -13.51 -6.16 -6.12
C LYS A 99 -14.63 -5.64 -5.25
N GLU A 100 -15.78 -6.31 -5.24
CA GLU A 100 -16.95 -5.88 -4.48
C GLU A 100 -16.71 -6.00 -2.97
N GLU A 101 -16.03 -7.05 -2.55
CA GLU A 101 -15.67 -7.25 -1.14
C GLU A 101 -14.72 -6.16 -0.65
N VAL A 102 -13.71 -5.79 -1.45
CA VAL A 102 -12.78 -4.68 -1.11
C VAL A 102 -13.50 -3.33 -1.12
N ILE A 103 -14.51 -3.13 -1.98
CA ILE A 103 -15.31 -1.91 -1.95
C ILE A 103 -16.13 -1.82 -0.65
N ARG A 104 -16.63 -2.94 -0.11
CA ARG A 104 -17.49 -2.97 1.08
C ARG A 104 -16.75 -3.14 2.40
N CYS A 105 -15.52 -3.68 2.37
CA CYS A 105 -14.79 -3.96 3.61
C CYS A 105 -14.56 -2.69 4.45
N PRO A 106 -14.40 -2.82 5.77
CA PRO A 106 -14.18 -1.67 6.63
C PRO A 106 -12.89 -0.93 6.28
N LEU A 107 -12.87 0.37 6.54
CA LEU A 107 -11.62 1.11 6.63
C LEU A 107 -10.80 0.61 7.82
N VAL A 108 -9.48 0.68 7.71
CA VAL A 108 -8.61 0.54 8.87
C VAL A 108 -9.00 1.61 9.89
N ARG A 109 -8.99 1.22 11.18
CA ARG A 109 -9.32 2.14 12.27
C ARG A 109 -8.53 3.45 12.13
N GLY A 110 -9.22 4.58 12.24
CA GLY A 110 -8.64 5.91 12.12
C GLY A 110 -8.45 6.40 10.69
N ALA A 111 -8.56 5.55 9.64
CA ALA A 111 -8.24 5.95 8.26
C ALA A 111 -9.03 7.18 7.78
N GLY A 112 -10.32 7.25 8.06
CA GLY A 112 -11.14 8.40 7.67
C GLY A 112 -10.69 9.70 8.35
N ARG A 113 -10.34 9.64 9.64
CA ARG A 113 -9.83 10.81 10.39
C ARG A 113 -8.46 11.22 9.89
N PHE A 114 -7.57 10.25 9.71
CA PHE A 114 -6.23 10.45 9.17
C PHE A 114 -6.27 11.17 7.82
N LEU A 115 -7.03 10.65 6.87
CA LEU A 115 -7.12 11.23 5.53
C LEU A 115 -7.66 12.67 5.55
N LYS A 116 -8.68 12.93 6.39
CA LYS A 116 -9.20 14.30 6.57
C LYS A 116 -8.17 15.24 7.18
N ARG A 117 -7.41 14.79 8.19
CA ARG A 117 -6.40 15.59 8.86
C ARG A 117 -5.27 16.00 7.95
N TRP A 118 -4.77 15.05 7.14
CA TRP A 118 -3.59 15.28 6.28
C TRP A 118 -3.94 15.92 4.94
N GLN A 119 -5.21 15.99 4.58
CA GLN A 119 -5.67 16.69 3.37
C GLN A 119 -5.25 18.17 3.42
N GLY A 120 -4.46 18.62 2.44
CA GLY A 120 -3.93 19.98 2.39
C GLY A 120 -2.77 20.27 3.36
N VAL A 121 -2.37 19.30 4.19
CA VAL A 121 -1.22 19.41 5.12
C VAL A 121 0.02 18.78 4.48
N ALA A 122 -0.11 17.56 3.96
CA ALA A 122 0.90 16.88 3.15
C ALA A 122 0.25 16.24 1.93
N ASP A 123 1.03 16.00 0.87
CA ASP A 123 0.52 15.27 -0.31
C ASP A 123 0.38 13.78 0.03
N VAL A 124 -0.85 13.25 0.01
CA VAL A 124 -1.11 11.83 0.29
C VAL A 124 -1.26 11.05 -1.02
N TYR A 125 -0.50 9.98 -1.17
CA TYR A 125 -0.51 9.10 -2.35
C TYR A 125 -0.92 7.69 -1.97
N VAL A 126 -1.62 7.00 -2.87
CA VAL A 126 -1.81 5.55 -2.79
C VAL A 126 -0.84 4.88 -3.75
N VAL A 127 -0.11 3.86 -3.26
CA VAL A 127 0.85 3.05 -4.05
C VAL A 127 0.63 1.58 -3.75
N SER A 128 -0.09 0.86 -4.63
CA SER A 128 -0.56 -0.51 -4.38
C SER A 128 -0.13 -1.50 -5.47
N GLY A 129 -0.02 -2.78 -5.10
CA GLY A 129 0.14 -3.89 -6.04
C GLY A 129 -1.14 -4.27 -6.80
N THR A 130 -2.29 -3.69 -6.47
CA THR A 130 -3.56 -3.85 -7.19
C THR A 130 -3.46 -3.21 -8.59
N PRO A 131 -4.03 -3.81 -9.66
CA PRO A 131 -4.01 -3.20 -10.99
C PRO A 131 -4.57 -1.78 -11.00
N GLN A 132 -3.92 -0.88 -11.75
CA GLN A 132 -4.20 0.56 -11.77
C GLN A 132 -5.69 0.90 -11.99
N SER A 133 -6.32 0.28 -12.99
CA SER A 133 -7.73 0.54 -13.32
C SER A 133 -8.69 0.04 -12.23
N GLU A 134 -8.41 -1.13 -11.65
CA GLU A 134 -9.18 -1.72 -10.56
C GLU A 134 -9.07 -0.87 -9.30
N LEU A 135 -7.86 -0.48 -8.93
CA LEU A 135 -7.59 0.37 -7.77
C LEU A 135 -8.33 1.72 -7.86
N ARG A 136 -8.26 2.39 -9.01
CA ARG A 136 -8.98 3.64 -9.24
C ARG A 136 -10.48 3.48 -9.10
N ASN A 137 -11.04 2.40 -9.65
CA ASN A 137 -12.46 2.10 -9.53
C ASN A 137 -12.87 1.88 -8.06
N ILE A 138 -12.10 1.09 -7.31
CA ILE A 138 -12.34 0.83 -5.88
C ILE A 138 -12.30 2.15 -5.09
N VAL A 139 -11.25 2.94 -5.24
CA VAL A 139 -11.09 4.21 -4.51
C VAL A 139 -12.21 5.20 -4.84
N SER A 140 -12.60 5.29 -6.13
CA SER A 140 -13.71 6.13 -6.57
C SER A 140 -15.04 5.71 -5.95
N ARG A 141 -15.39 4.42 -6.03
CA ARG A 141 -16.64 3.89 -5.46
C ARG A 141 -16.72 4.01 -3.93
N ARG A 142 -15.57 4.08 -3.26
CA ARG A 142 -15.49 4.33 -1.81
C ARG A 142 -15.53 5.83 -1.44
N GLY A 143 -15.59 6.73 -2.42
CA GLY A 143 -15.57 8.18 -2.19
C GLY A 143 -14.25 8.71 -1.61
N LEU A 144 -13.16 7.93 -1.73
CA LEU A 144 -11.87 8.27 -1.13
C LEU A 144 -10.96 9.11 -2.05
N GLY A 145 -11.28 9.23 -3.33
CA GLY A 145 -10.41 9.88 -4.33
C GLY A 145 -10.01 11.30 -3.99
N LYS A 146 -10.90 12.06 -3.34
CA LYS A 146 -10.67 13.45 -2.94
C LYS A 146 -9.56 13.66 -1.90
N PHE A 147 -9.12 12.60 -1.21
CA PHE A 147 -8.07 12.68 -0.20
C PHE A 147 -6.67 12.43 -0.76
N PHE A 148 -6.57 11.91 -1.98
CA PHE A 148 -5.29 11.51 -2.56
C PHE A 148 -4.88 12.45 -3.69
N GLN A 149 -3.62 12.90 -3.63
CA GLN A 149 -3.00 13.65 -4.73
C GLN A 149 -2.93 12.81 -6.01
N SER A 150 -2.65 11.51 -5.87
CA SER A 150 -2.74 10.54 -6.97
C SER A 150 -2.77 9.10 -6.43
N ILE A 151 -3.24 8.19 -7.30
CA ILE A 151 -3.45 6.78 -7.02
C ILE A 151 -2.69 5.96 -8.04
N PHE A 152 -1.76 5.13 -7.59
CA PHE A 152 -0.88 4.32 -8.43
C PHE A 152 -0.99 2.83 -8.09
N GLY A 153 -1.19 2.03 -9.13
CA GLY A 153 -1.28 0.58 -9.07
C GLY A 153 -0.28 -0.11 -10.01
N SER A 154 -0.27 -1.46 -9.98
CA SER A 154 0.53 -2.24 -10.94
C SER A 154 0.10 -1.96 -12.40
N PRO A 155 1.00 -2.17 -13.40
CA PRO A 155 2.18 -3.04 -13.36
C PRO A 155 3.47 -2.40 -12.84
N ARG A 156 3.53 -1.07 -12.65
CA ARG A 156 4.73 -0.42 -12.10
C ARG A 156 5.01 -0.90 -10.69
N THR A 157 6.27 -1.06 -10.35
CA THR A 157 6.68 -1.39 -8.98
C THR A 157 6.50 -0.18 -8.06
N LYS A 158 6.34 -0.44 -6.76
CA LYS A 158 6.18 0.63 -5.74
C LYS A 158 7.41 1.55 -5.74
N ALA A 159 8.60 1.01 -5.85
CA ALA A 159 9.85 1.78 -5.89
C ALA A 159 9.94 2.70 -7.14
N GLU A 160 9.56 2.21 -8.31
CA GLU A 160 9.52 3.04 -9.53
C GLU A 160 8.55 4.21 -9.40
N ILE A 161 7.37 3.95 -8.81
CA ILE A 161 6.34 4.98 -8.57
C ILE A 161 6.89 6.05 -7.63
N VAL A 162 7.42 5.65 -6.47
CA VAL A 162 7.96 6.57 -5.45
C VAL A 162 9.11 7.39 -6.03
N ARG A 163 10.10 6.73 -6.68
CA ARG A 163 11.24 7.42 -7.30
C ARG A 163 10.81 8.47 -8.32
N LYS A 164 9.81 8.15 -9.16
CA LYS A 164 9.24 9.10 -10.12
C LYS A 164 8.63 10.31 -9.41
N ILE A 165 7.83 10.10 -8.36
CA ILE A 165 7.16 11.18 -7.63
C ILE A 165 8.18 12.07 -6.92
N LEU A 166 9.15 11.49 -6.21
CA LEU A 166 10.23 12.24 -5.55
C LEU A 166 10.92 13.18 -6.54
N ARG A 167 11.28 12.66 -7.72
CA ARG A 167 11.97 13.44 -8.76
C ARG A 167 11.09 14.56 -9.35
N VAL A 168 9.84 14.24 -9.69
CA VAL A 168 8.93 15.20 -10.35
C VAL A 168 8.48 16.31 -9.39
N LYS A 169 8.21 15.96 -8.14
CA LYS A 169 7.76 16.89 -7.11
C LYS A 169 8.91 17.56 -6.35
N LYS A 170 10.14 17.10 -6.57
CA LYS A 170 11.36 17.59 -5.88
C LYS A 170 11.23 17.52 -4.35
N TYR A 171 10.59 16.46 -3.84
CA TYR A 171 10.52 16.25 -2.39
C TYR A 171 11.88 15.88 -1.80
N ASP A 172 12.16 16.37 -0.59
CA ASP A 172 13.27 15.87 0.23
C ASP A 172 12.92 14.44 0.72
N PRO A 173 13.71 13.42 0.37
CA PRO A 173 13.44 12.04 0.80
C PRO A 173 13.27 11.89 2.31
N ARG A 174 13.93 12.74 3.13
CA ARG A 174 13.82 12.70 4.60
C ARG A 174 12.49 13.25 5.12
N ARG A 175 11.77 14.00 4.29
CA ARG A 175 10.46 14.62 4.59
C ARG A 175 9.28 13.88 3.94
N VAL A 176 9.52 12.63 3.55
CA VAL A 176 8.52 11.74 2.94
C VAL A 176 8.49 10.45 3.72
N VAL A 177 7.35 9.81 3.85
CA VAL A 177 7.22 8.52 4.53
C VAL A 177 6.42 7.53 3.69
N PHE A 178 6.83 6.26 3.68
CA PHE A 178 6.04 5.15 3.14
C PHE A 178 5.41 4.35 4.29
N VAL A 179 4.13 4.10 4.19
CA VAL A 179 3.37 3.29 5.15
C VAL A 179 2.84 2.04 4.46
N GLY A 180 3.20 0.88 4.95
CA GLY A 180 2.83 -0.39 4.32
C GLY A 180 2.68 -1.54 5.31
N ASP A 181 2.00 -2.61 4.89
CA ASP A 181 1.81 -3.82 5.70
C ASP A 181 2.64 -5.02 5.24
N ALA A 182 3.40 -4.86 4.14
CA ALA A 182 4.14 -5.94 3.48
C ALA A 182 5.63 -5.61 3.30
N MET A 183 6.43 -6.67 3.16
CA MET A 183 7.87 -6.54 2.86
C MET A 183 8.16 -5.78 1.56
N THR A 184 7.26 -5.84 0.58
CA THR A 184 7.39 -5.06 -0.67
C THR A 184 7.33 -3.55 -0.45
N ASP A 185 6.63 -3.09 0.59
CA ASP A 185 6.56 -1.68 0.97
C ASP A 185 7.86 -1.21 1.60
N LEU A 186 8.35 -2.00 2.56
CA LEU A 186 9.65 -1.76 3.18
C LEU A 186 10.78 -1.76 2.15
N GLN A 187 10.77 -2.71 1.20
CA GLN A 187 11.75 -2.77 0.12
C GLN A 187 11.67 -1.54 -0.80
N ALA A 188 10.45 -1.06 -1.11
CA ALA A 188 10.28 0.15 -1.90
C ALA A 188 10.82 1.39 -1.18
N ALA A 189 10.56 1.52 0.12
CA ALA A 189 11.11 2.60 0.94
C ALA A 189 12.65 2.53 0.99
N ALA A 190 13.22 1.33 1.20
CA ALA A 190 14.68 1.11 1.21
C ALA A 190 15.33 1.49 -0.13
N GLN A 191 14.77 1.05 -1.26
CA GLN A 191 15.27 1.34 -2.61
C GLN A 191 15.16 2.82 -3.00
N THR A 192 14.38 3.59 -2.28
CA THR A 192 14.17 5.03 -2.51
C THR A 192 14.73 5.90 -1.39
N SER A 193 15.36 5.26 -0.38
CA SER A 193 16.00 5.91 0.78
C SER A 193 15.04 6.85 1.53
N ILE A 194 13.77 6.47 1.64
CA ILE A 194 12.77 7.23 2.40
C ILE A 194 12.38 6.53 3.70
N PRO A 195 11.97 7.26 4.74
CA PRO A 195 11.38 6.72 5.95
C PRO A 195 10.26 5.71 5.69
N PHE A 196 10.19 4.69 6.56
CA PHE A 196 9.16 3.66 6.50
C PHE A 196 8.48 3.46 7.86
N VAL A 197 7.18 3.25 7.84
CA VAL A 197 6.38 2.81 8.99
C VAL A 197 5.57 1.59 8.60
N GLY A 198 5.74 0.50 9.33
CA GLY A 198 4.94 -0.70 9.15
C GLY A 198 3.54 -0.55 9.75
N ARG A 199 2.50 -0.94 9.02
CA ARG A 199 1.18 -1.17 9.61
C ARG A 199 0.99 -2.66 9.81
N ALA A 200 0.96 -3.13 11.04
CA ALA A 200 0.77 -4.54 11.32
C ALA A 200 0.14 -4.76 12.70
N ARG A 201 -0.61 -5.85 12.82
CA ARG A 201 -1.15 -6.29 14.12
C ARG A 201 -0.07 -6.89 15.03
N GLN A 202 1.05 -7.36 14.45
CA GLN A 202 2.18 -7.98 15.16
C GLN A 202 3.50 -7.38 14.64
N SER A 203 4.40 -7.07 15.55
CA SER A 203 5.71 -6.45 15.23
C SER A 203 6.65 -7.32 14.41
N ARG A 204 6.45 -8.66 14.39
CA ARG A 204 7.31 -9.61 13.66
C ARG A 204 7.11 -9.60 12.13
N SER A 205 6.14 -8.87 11.61
CA SER A 205 5.82 -8.84 10.16
C SER A 205 6.97 -8.38 9.28
N PHE A 206 7.93 -7.63 9.83
CA PHE A 206 9.07 -7.06 9.10
C PHE A 206 10.43 -7.60 9.55
N HIS A 207 10.46 -8.76 10.20
CA HIS A 207 11.73 -9.39 10.60
C HIS A 207 12.59 -9.74 9.36
N PRO A 208 13.93 -9.52 9.38
CA PRO A 208 14.79 -9.07 10.49
C PRO A 208 14.88 -7.54 10.66
N TYR A 209 14.28 -6.76 9.76
CA TYR A 209 14.20 -5.30 9.86
C TYR A 209 13.29 -4.91 11.01
N ARG A 210 13.60 -3.92 11.77
CA ARG A 210 12.81 -3.48 12.93
C ARG A 210 12.31 -2.03 12.73
N PRO A 211 11.47 -1.79 11.70
CA PRO A 211 10.91 -0.45 11.53
C PRO A 211 9.96 -0.10 12.67
N PRO A 212 9.62 1.17 12.86
CA PRO A 212 8.45 1.56 13.61
C PRO A 212 7.20 0.83 13.07
N VAL A 213 6.39 0.28 13.97
CA VAL A 213 5.16 -0.44 13.60
C VAL A 213 3.99 0.15 14.35
N VAL A 214 2.93 0.47 13.61
CA VAL A 214 1.67 0.97 14.14
C VAL A 214 0.54 -0.04 13.87
N ARG A 215 -0.43 -0.11 14.78
CA ARG A 215 -1.56 -1.04 14.64
C ARG A 215 -2.68 -0.52 13.72
N ASP A 216 -2.83 0.80 13.62
CA ASP A 216 -3.92 1.48 12.91
C ASP A 216 -3.51 2.91 12.50
N LEU A 217 -4.38 3.64 11.83
CA LEU A 217 -4.08 4.98 11.35
C LEU A 217 -4.24 6.06 12.45
N ASP A 218 -4.89 5.78 13.57
CA ASP A 218 -4.85 6.68 14.74
C ASP A 218 -3.44 6.67 15.35
N ALA A 219 -2.84 5.49 15.51
CA ALA A 219 -1.47 5.34 15.97
C ALA A 219 -0.45 5.91 14.96
N LEU A 220 -0.70 5.79 13.65
CA LEU A 220 0.12 6.42 12.63
C LEU A 220 0.08 7.95 12.73
N ASP A 221 -1.10 8.52 12.92
CA ASP A 221 -1.27 9.98 13.08
C ASP A 221 -0.45 10.51 14.27
N ALA A 222 -0.55 9.83 15.41
CA ALA A 222 0.23 10.19 16.60
C ALA A 222 1.74 10.06 16.35
N TRP A 223 2.18 8.99 15.66
CA TRP A 223 3.59 8.78 15.33
C TRP A 223 4.12 9.86 14.39
N LEU A 224 3.39 10.23 13.33
CA LEU A 224 3.80 11.26 12.38
C LEU A 224 3.92 12.65 13.06
N ILE A 225 3.03 12.94 14.00
CA ILE A 225 3.08 14.20 14.78
C ILE A 225 4.31 14.21 15.68
N ALA A 226 4.58 13.12 16.39
CA ALA A 226 5.73 12.99 17.29
C ALA A 226 7.08 13.01 16.53
N ALA A 227 7.12 12.40 15.35
CA ALA A 227 8.35 12.31 14.53
C ALA A 227 8.72 13.63 13.83
N GLN A 228 7.95 14.69 13.98
CA GLN A 228 8.24 16.01 13.39
C GLN A 228 9.53 16.67 13.92
N GLY A 229 10.08 16.18 15.02
CA GLY A 229 11.32 16.69 15.62
C GLY A 229 12.47 15.69 15.71
N ALA A 230 12.23 14.41 15.43
CA ALA A 230 13.23 13.33 15.51
C ALA A 230 13.46 12.73 14.13
N GLY A 231 14.70 12.36 13.81
CA GLY A 231 15.02 11.68 12.54
C GLY A 231 14.18 10.41 12.38
N ALA A 232 13.38 10.33 11.33
CA ALA A 232 12.56 9.15 11.06
C ALA A 232 13.44 7.97 10.62
N TRP A 233 13.06 6.75 11.06
CA TRP A 233 13.78 5.52 10.71
C TRP A 233 13.76 5.30 9.19
N VAL A 234 14.95 5.19 8.60
CA VAL A 234 15.14 4.90 7.18
C VAL A 234 15.69 3.47 7.07
N PRO A 235 15.08 2.60 6.24
CA PRO A 235 15.62 1.27 6.01
C PRO A 235 17.02 1.39 5.40
N CYS A 236 18.02 0.76 6.01
CA CYS A 236 19.32 0.60 5.37
C CYS A 236 19.11 -0.08 4.03
N GLY A 237 19.63 0.51 2.95
CA GLY A 237 19.62 -0.10 1.63
C GLY A 237 20.18 -1.51 1.73
N THR A 238 19.47 -2.49 1.21
CA THR A 238 20.02 -3.83 0.98
C THR A 238 21.08 -3.70 -0.13
N SER A 239 22.28 -3.25 0.24
CA SER A 239 23.48 -3.50 -0.58
C SER A 239 23.56 -5.01 -0.71
N GLY A 240 23.40 -5.50 -1.94
CA GLY A 240 23.27 -6.91 -2.27
C GLY A 240 24.27 -7.79 -1.53
N ARG A 241 23.76 -8.76 -0.81
CA ARG A 241 24.43 -10.04 -0.68
C ARG A 241 23.71 -10.99 -1.63
N GLN A 242 24.45 -11.31 -2.68
CA GLN A 242 24.17 -12.41 -3.60
C GLN A 242 24.08 -13.73 -2.83
#